data_6e748db509bfb085c2d4439224936109
#
_entry.id   6e748db509bfb085c2d4439224936109
#
_cell.length_a   1.000
_cell.length_b   1.000
_cell.length_c   1.000
_cell.angle_alpha   90.00
_cell.angle_beta   90.00
_cell.angle_gamma   90.00
#
_symmetry.space_group_name_H-M   'P 1'
#
loop_
_entity.id
_entity.type
_entity.pdbx_description
1 polymer ?
#
loop_
_entity_poly.entity_id
_entity_poly.type
_entity_poly.pdbx_seq_one_letter_code
_entity_poly.pdbx_strand_id
1 'polypeptide(L)'
;MTQPASQQRDTAGWFGHPRGLSTLFFTEMWERFSFYGLKALLILFMTAAVTQGGLGFTDKHAGNVIGWYGFGVYASAIFGGLLADKVLGQYRSVLLGGIIIALGHFSMAVPTVATFYLGLCLIVVGTGLLKPNASTMVGALYDPDDARRDAGFSIFYVGINVGAFVAPLIVGTLGQKVNWHAGFACAGVGMIIGLIQYVAGKPRLLPALQRLGQTERHAAPSSEPWWRFTRAEWGRVAAIAMLFVFSSVFWGAFEQASSSLNLFADRLTRNTVFGYSFPSTWYQSLNSMFMILGLAPGIGWVWVRMGPKQPSSPVKFALGLFFVGLGFALIVPAATMTQQGVLVSPWWLVGLYFLHTIGELCLSPVGLSLVTKLAPQRIVGAMMGLWFLSIAVGNKLAGMAGGLFESLPLPKLFGAVALTTFVAALVLLAITPWIRKLMGGVR
;
A
#
# COMPACT_ATOMS: atom_id res chain seq x y z
N MET A 1 -6.27 -42.48 26.50
CA MET A 1 -6.66 -41.61 25.37
C MET A 1 -5.43 -40.85 24.90
N THR A 2 -4.70 -41.42 23.95
CA THR A 2 -3.51 -40.81 23.35
C THR A 2 -3.97 -39.73 22.39
N GLN A 3 -3.57 -38.48 22.63
CA GLN A 3 -3.79 -37.38 21.68
C GLN A 3 -3.15 -37.74 20.32
N PRO A 4 -3.83 -37.45 19.20
CA PRO A 4 -3.28 -37.76 17.90
C PRO A 4 -2.00 -36.92 17.68
N ALA A 5 -0.96 -37.59 17.16
CA ALA A 5 0.41 -37.04 16.96
C ALA A 5 0.48 -35.85 15.97
N SER A 6 -0.63 -35.31 15.48
CA SER A 6 -0.71 -34.18 14.57
C SER A 6 -0.75 -32.78 15.24
N GLN A 7 -0.74 -32.72 16.57
CA GLN A 7 -0.74 -31.45 17.34
C GLN A 7 0.62 -31.11 17.97
N GLN A 8 1.73 -31.65 17.52
CA GLN A 8 3.00 -31.05 17.86
C GLN A 8 3.05 -29.64 17.24
N ARG A 9 2.69 -28.65 18.08
CA ARG A 9 2.91 -27.24 17.79
C ARG A 9 4.36 -27.12 17.35
N ASP A 10 4.62 -26.60 16.14
CA ASP A 10 5.97 -26.26 15.68
C ASP A 10 6.49 -25.11 16.58
N THR A 11 6.92 -25.48 17.82
CA THR A 11 7.45 -24.57 18.83
C THR A 11 8.87 -24.14 18.51
N ALA A 12 9.54 -24.80 17.56
CA ALA A 12 10.85 -24.41 17.04
C ALA A 12 10.74 -23.41 15.88
N GLY A 13 9.71 -22.54 15.91
CA GLY A 13 9.40 -21.59 14.85
C GLY A 13 10.34 -20.38 14.82
N TRP A 14 10.03 -19.45 13.92
CA TRP A 14 10.70 -18.18 13.76
C TRP A 14 10.04 -17.15 14.70
N PHE A 15 10.76 -16.69 15.72
CA PHE A 15 10.22 -15.81 16.80
C PHE A 15 8.93 -16.35 17.46
N GLY A 16 8.83 -17.67 17.68
CA GLY A 16 7.65 -18.29 18.28
C GLY A 16 6.46 -18.49 17.29
N HIS A 17 6.65 -18.19 16.02
CA HIS A 17 5.65 -18.35 14.95
C HIS A 17 6.02 -19.51 14.01
N PRO A 18 5.05 -20.03 13.20
CA PRO A 18 5.33 -21.07 12.21
C PRO A 18 6.47 -20.66 11.24
N ARG A 19 7.37 -21.58 10.92
CA ARG A 19 8.52 -21.29 10.03
C ARG A 19 8.13 -20.72 8.67
N GLY A 20 6.94 -21.06 8.15
CA GLY A 20 6.39 -20.50 6.91
C GLY A 20 6.26 -18.99 6.93
N LEU A 21 6.08 -18.38 8.12
CA LEU A 21 6.00 -16.92 8.24
C LEU A 21 7.29 -16.23 7.78
N SER A 22 8.48 -16.80 8.09
CA SER A 22 9.74 -16.23 7.62
C SER A 22 9.83 -16.21 6.09
N THR A 23 9.36 -17.28 5.44
CA THR A 23 9.34 -17.36 3.97
C THR A 23 8.44 -16.28 3.39
N LEU A 24 7.23 -16.10 3.92
CA LEU A 24 6.29 -15.08 3.44
C LEU A 24 6.74 -13.66 3.77
N PHE A 25 7.34 -13.44 4.96
CA PHE A 25 7.94 -12.17 5.35
C PHE A 25 8.98 -11.69 4.34
N PHE A 26 9.98 -12.54 4.02
CA PHE A 26 11.03 -12.15 3.07
C PHE A 26 10.50 -12.07 1.63
N THR A 27 9.52 -12.87 1.24
CA THR A 27 8.88 -12.77 -0.08
C THR A 27 8.20 -11.41 -0.24
N GLU A 28 7.39 -11.01 0.74
CA GLU A 28 6.71 -9.71 0.72
C GLU A 28 7.72 -8.56 0.82
N MET A 29 8.73 -8.67 1.68
CA MET A 29 9.78 -7.67 1.82
C MET A 29 10.47 -7.38 0.47
N TRP A 30 10.85 -8.41 -0.27
CA TRP A 30 11.50 -8.24 -1.58
C TRP A 30 10.54 -7.76 -2.66
N GLU A 31 9.30 -8.21 -2.62
CA GLU A 31 8.28 -7.70 -3.53
C GLU A 31 7.99 -6.21 -3.24
N ARG A 32 7.86 -5.82 -1.98
CA ARG A 32 7.74 -4.41 -1.59
C ARG A 32 8.97 -3.59 -1.94
N PHE A 33 10.16 -4.14 -1.79
CA PHE A 33 11.40 -3.52 -2.27
C PHE A 33 11.31 -3.21 -3.77
N SER A 34 10.89 -4.17 -4.59
CA SER A 34 10.75 -3.95 -6.02
C SER A 34 9.69 -2.90 -6.35
N PHE A 35 8.53 -2.97 -5.69
CA PHE A 35 7.40 -2.06 -5.91
C PHE A 35 7.71 -0.62 -5.51
N TYR A 36 8.19 -0.39 -4.29
CA TYR A 36 8.48 0.96 -3.80
C TYR A 36 9.73 1.55 -4.45
N GLY A 37 10.69 0.71 -4.85
CA GLY A 37 11.84 1.15 -5.64
C GLY A 37 11.44 1.70 -7.00
N LEU A 38 10.59 0.98 -7.73
CA LEU A 38 10.02 1.48 -8.99
C LEU A 38 9.21 2.76 -8.74
N LYS A 39 8.33 2.74 -7.74
CA LYS A 39 7.42 3.85 -7.47
C LYS A 39 8.15 5.16 -7.16
N ALA A 40 9.30 5.07 -6.47
CA ALA A 40 10.14 6.22 -6.16
C ALA A 40 10.77 6.84 -7.41
N LEU A 41 11.14 6.02 -8.42
CA LEU A 41 11.77 6.48 -9.65
C LEU A 41 10.77 6.90 -10.74
N LEU A 42 9.56 6.33 -10.74
CA LEU A 42 8.70 6.27 -11.91
C LEU A 42 8.38 7.65 -12.50
N ILE A 43 7.90 8.61 -11.68
CA ILE A 43 7.55 9.93 -12.19
C ILE A 43 8.81 10.72 -12.59
N LEU A 44 9.89 10.59 -11.84
CA LEU A 44 11.14 11.28 -12.11
C LEU A 44 11.76 10.80 -13.44
N PHE A 45 11.78 9.49 -13.67
CA PHE A 45 12.22 8.90 -14.95
C PHE A 45 11.39 9.38 -16.14
N MET A 46 10.05 9.39 -15.99
CA MET A 46 9.17 9.81 -17.06
C MET A 46 9.36 11.28 -17.44
N THR A 47 9.61 12.15 -16.45
CA THR A 47 9.71 13.59 -16.68
C THR A 47 11.14 14.10 -16.88
N ALA A 48 12.16 13.30 -16.56
CA ALA A 48 13.55 13.65 -16.83
C ALA A 48 13.78 13.81 -18.33
N ALA A 49 14.66 14.76 -18.70
CA ALA A 49 14.99 15.03 -20.09
C ALA A 49 15.60 13.79 -20.77
N VAL A 50 15.34 13.62 -22.07
CA VAL A 50 15.90 12.52 -22.87
C VAL A 50 17.43 12.54 -22.85
N THR A 51 18.05 13.72 -22.81
CA THR A 51 19.50 13.89 -22.65
C THR A 51 20.05 13.39 -21.31
N GLN A 52 19.18 13.21 -20.31
CA GLN A 52 19.49 12.64 -18.99
C GLN A 52 19.05 11.17 -18.88
N GLY A 53 18.70 10.53 -20.01
CA GLY A 53 18.23 9.16 -20.05
C GLY A 53 16.80 8.94 -19.60
N GLY A 54 16.01 10.01 -19.39
CA GLY A 54 14.58 9.95 -19.10
C GLY A 54 13.72 9.89 -20.37
N LEU A 55 12.39 9.90 -20.19
CA LEU A 55 11.46 9.83 -21.32
C LEU A 55 11.03 11.20 -21.86
N GLY A 56 11.31 12.29 -21.16
CA GLY A 56 10.92 13.65 -21.57
C GLY A 56 9.41 13.88 -21.60
N PHE A 57 8.63 13.11 -20.86
CA PHE A 57 7.18 13.28 -20.79
C PHE A 57 6.82 14.56 -20.04
N THR A 58 5.71 15.19 -20.45
CA THR A 58 5.10 16.26 -19.65
C THR A 58 4.60 15.72 -18.32
N ASP A 59 4.54 16.55 -17.29
CA ASP A 59 4.01 16.16 -15.97
C ASP A 59 2.58 15.65 -16.09
N LYS A 60 1.77 16.21 -17.00
CA LYS A 60 0.41 15.76 -17.28
C LYS A 60 0.38 14.32 -17.80
N HIS A 61 1.25 13.98 -18.73
CA HIS A 61 1.31 12.62 -19.28
C HIS A 61 1.86 11.64 -18.23
N ALA A 62 2.94 11.99 -17.54
CA ALA A 62 3.54 11.19 -16.47
C ALA A 62 2.56 10.96 -15.31
N GLY A 63 1.85 11.99 -14.87
CA GLY A 63 0.82 11.89 -13.85
C GLY A 63 -0.33 10.97 -14.26
N ASN A 64 -0.73 11.00 -15.54
CA ASN A 64 -1.76 10.09 -16.05
C ASN A 64 -1.26 8.62 -16.06
N VAL A 65 -0.03 8.37 -16.48
CA VAL A 65 0.58 7.03 -16.48
C VAL A 65 0.67 6.47 -15.06
N ILE A 66 1.23 7.24 -14.11
CA ILE A 66 1.37 6.77 -12.72
C ILE A 66 0.01 6.52 -12.05
N GLY A 67 -0.99 7.36 -12.38
CA GLY A 67 -2.35 7.20 -11.89
C GLY A 67 -3.00 5.91 -12.39
N TRP A 68 -2.86 5.57 -13.67
CA TRP A 68 -3.39 4.32 -14.24
C TRP A 68 -2.58 3.11 -13.79
N TYR A 69 -1.25 3.23 -13.65
CA TYR A 69 -0.42 2.18 -13.09
C TYR A 69 -0.85 1.84 -11.67
N GLY A 70 -0.96 2.84 -10.79
CA GLY A 70 -1.41 2.64 -9.41
C GLY A 70 -2.82 2.08 -9.31
N PHE A 71 -3.76 2.57 -10.14
CA PHE A 71 -5.10 2.01 -10.26
C PHE A 71 -5.06 0.53 -10.65
N GLY A 72 -4.29 0.20 -11.69
CA GLY A 72 -4.16 -1.16 -12.21
C GLY A 72 -3.62 -2.15 -11.18
N VAL A 73 -2.58 -1.75 -10.43
CA VAL A 73 -1.95 -2.59 -9.39
C VAL A 73 -2.95 -3.04 -8.32
N TYR A 74 -3.81 -2.14 -7.86
CA TYR A 74 -4.79 -2.49 -6.82
C TYR A 74 -6.05 -3.15 -7.39
N ALA A 75 -6.50 -2.75 -8.57
CA ALA A 75 -7.65 -3.35 -9.24
C ALA A 75 -7.37 -4.80 -9.72
N SER A 76 -6.16 -5.08 -10.19
CA SER A 76 -5.75 -6.42 -10.64
C SER A 76 -5.76 -7.48 -9.51
N ALA A 77 -5.58 -7.05 -8.25
CA ALA A 77 -5.61 -7.96 -7.11
C ALA A 77 -6.93 -8.72 -6.96
N ILE A 78 -8.06 -8.12 -7.40
CA ILE A 78 -9.38 -8.75 -7.39
C ILE A 78 -9.38 -9.98 -8.33
N PHE A 79 -8.86 -9.81 -9.53
CA PHE A 79 -8.79 -10.88 -10.53
C PHE A 79 -7.75 -11.93 -10.15
N GLY A 80 -6.62 -11.51 -9.59
CA GLY A 80 -5.54 -12.42 -9.18
C GLY A 80 -5.96 -13.36 -8.04
N GLY A 81 -6.73 -12.89 -7.07
CA GLY A 81 -7.33 -13.73 -6.04
C GLY A 81 -8.29 -14.76 -6.63
N LEU A 82 -9.22 -14.32 -7.48
CA LEU A 82 -10.18 -15.22 -8.13
C LEU A 82 -9.50 -16.29 -9.00
N LEU A 83 -8.43 -15.93 -9.71
CA LEU A 83 -7.68 -16.88 -10.54
C LEU A 83 -6.92 -17.90 -9.69
N ALA A 84 -6.39 -17.47 -8.54
CA ALA A 84 -5.75 -18.37 -7.60
C ALA A 84 -6.72 -19.38 -7.02
N ASP A 85 -7.89 -18.93 -6.58
CA ASP A 85 -8.89 -19.80 -5.95
C ASP A 85 -9.46 -20.84 -6.92
N LYS A 86 -9.63 -20.49 -8.21
CA LYS A 86 -10.30 -21.37 -9.17
C LYS A 86 -9.36 -22.22 -10.01
N VAL A 87 -8.12 -21.80 -10.25
CA VAL A 87 -7.27 -22.41 -11.28
C VAL A 87 -5.85 -22.72 -10.81
N LEU A 88 -5.14 -21.72 -10.25
CA LEU A 88 -3.70 -21.81 -10.03
C LEU A 88 -3.32 -22.37 -8.65
N GLY A 89 -4.14 -22.10 -7.64
CA GLY A 89 -3.78 -22.22 -6.23
C GLY A 89 -2.82 -21.12 -5.78
N GLN A 90 -2.80 -20.83 -4.46
CA GLN A 90 -2.10 -19.68 -3.90
C GLN A 90 -0.59 -19.74 -4.14
N TYR A 91 0.05 -20.90 -3.96
CA TYR A 91 1.51 -21.04 -4.15
C TYR A 91 1.95 -20.68 -5.57
N ARG A 92 1.26 -21.23 -6.58
CA ARG A 92 1.60 -20.97 -7.99
C ARG A 92 1.31 -19.53 -8.38
N SER A 93 0.24 -18.94 -7.84
CA SER A 93 -0.11 -17.54 -8.09
C SER A 93 0.96 -16.58 -7.56
N VAL A 94 1.49 -16.81 -6.35
CA VAL A 94 2.61 -16.04 -5.80
C VAL A 94 3.87 -16.22 -6.65
N LEU A 95 4.21 -17.45 -7.03
CA LEU A 95 5.41 -17.75 -7.83
C LEU A 95 5.34 -17.11 -9.22
N LEU A 96 4.23 -17.32 -9.95
CA LEU A 96 4.03 -16.76 -11.28
C LEU A 96 3.96 -15.23 -11.24
N GLY A 97 3.25 -14.69 -10.24
CA GLY A 97 3.19 -13.24 -10.02
C GLY A 97 4.56 -12.63 -9.85
N GLY A 98 5.41 -13.23 -9.01
CA GLY A 98 6.77 -12.78 -8.80
C GLY A 98 7.66 -12.87 -10.04
N ILE A 99 7.54 -13.95 -10.82
CA ILE A 99 8.26 -14.10 -12.10
C ILE A 99 7.85 -12.99 -13.07
N ILE A 100 6.55 -12.73 -13.21
CA ILE A 100 6.02 -11.69 -14.10
C ILE A 100 6.48 -10.30 -13.65
N ILE A 101 6.50 -10.01 -12.31
CA ILE A 101 7.05 -8.75 -11.78
C ILE A 101 8.53 -8.61 -12.14
N ALA A 102 9.35 -9.66 -11.94
CA ALA A 102 10.78 -9.61 -12.29
C ALA A 102 11.00 -9.33 -13.77
N LEU A 103 10.26 -10.03 -14.65
CA LEU A 103 10.28 -9.78 -16.10
C LEU A 103 9.88 -8.35 -16.44
N GLY A 104 8.88 -7.79 -15.73
CA GLY A 104 8.47 -6.40 -15.87
C GLY A 104 9.60 -5.41 -15.55
N HIS A 105 10.31 -5.59 -14.44
CA HIS A 105 11.46 -4.75 -14.08
C HIS A 105 12.60 -4.87 -15.09
N PHE A 106 12.94 -6.07 -15.55
CA PHE A 106 13.98 -6.25 -16.57
C PHE A 106 13.55 -5.70 -17.94
N SER A 107 12.26 -5.76 -18.28
CA SER A 107 11.74 -5.06 -19.46
C SER A 107 12.01 -3.56 -19.39
N MET A 108 11.79 -2.93 -18.22
CA MET A 108 12.08 -1.50 -18.01
C MET A 108 13.58 -1.18 -17.97
N ALA A 109 14.43 -2.17 -17.75
CA ALA A 109 15.89 -2.00 -17.85
C ALA A 109 16.35 -1.81 -19.30
N VAL A 110 15.54 -2.15 -20.30
CA VAL A 110 15.80 -1.89 -21.72
C VAL A 110 15.33 -0.47 -22.07
N PRO A 111 16.19 0.39 -22.66
CA PRO A 111 15.90 1.82 -22.83
C PRO A 111 15.00 2.12 -24.03
N THR A 112 13.77 1.60 -24.03
CA THR A 112 12.74 1.93 -25.03
C THR A 112 11.40 2.23 -24.38
N VAL A 113 10.60 3.10 -25.01
CA VAL A 113 9.24 3.42 -24.53
C VAL A 113 8.33 2.18 -24.54
N ALA A 114 8.49 1.30 -25.52
CA ALA A 114 7.69 0.09 -25.64
C ALA A 114 7.95 -0.88 -24.48
N THR A 115 9.23 -1.12 -24.14
CA THR A 115 9.62 -1.99 -23.02
C THR A 115 9.26 -1.38 -21.67
N PHE A 116 9.27 -0.06 -21.56
CA PHE A 116 8.77 0.65 -20.38
C PHE A 116 7.28 0.35 -20.11
N TYR A 117 6.40 0.55 -21.11
CA TYR A 117 4.97 0.26 -20.95
C TYR A 117 4.69 -1.24 -20.76
N LEU A 118 5.40 -2.10 -21.49
CA LEU A 118 5.33 -3.55 -21.28
C LEU A 118 5.67 -3.91 -19.84
N GLY A 119 6.75 -3.32 -19.29
CA GLY A 119 7.18 -3.53 -17.91
C GLY A 119 6.11 -3.13 -16.91
N LEU A 120 5.49 -1.95 -17.07
CA LEU A 120 4.37 -1.52 -16.21
C LEU A 120 3.19 -2.49 -16.26
N CYS A 121 2.79 -2.94 -17.46
CA CYS A 121 1.70 -3.91 -17.61
C CYS A 121 2.03 -5.25 -16.93
N LEU A 122 3.24 -5.77 -17.11
CA LEU A 122 3.68 -7.00 -16.46
C LEU A 122 3.66 -6.87 -14.93
N ILE A 123 4.17 -5.77 -14.38
CA ILE A 123 4.17 -5.54 -12.93
C ILE A 123 2.74 -5.45 -12.38
N VAL A 124 1.81 -4.80 -13.08
CA VAL A 124 0.38 -4.76 -12.70
C VAL A 124 -0.20 -6.17 -12.61
N VAL A 125 0.00 -6.99 -13.63
CA VAL A 125 -0.53 -8.37 -13.66
C VAL A 125 0.13 -9.22 -12.58
N GLY A 126 1.46 -9.14 -12.46
CA GLY A 126 2.22 -9.93 -11.49
C GLY A 126 1.87 -9.58 -10.03
N THR A 127 1.73 -8.29 -9.71
CA THR A 127 1.33 -7.84 -8.37
C THR A 127 -0.10 -8.27 -8.04
N GLY A 128 -1.00 -8.22 -9.02
CA GLY A 128 -2.36 -8.73 -8.87
C GLY A 128 -2.39 -10.21 -8.48
N LEU A 129 -1.53 -11.03 -9.06
CA LEU A 129 -1.42 -12.46 -8.71
C LEU A 129 -0.73 -12.69 -7.37
N LEU A 130 0.31 -11.93 -7.03
CA LEU A 130 1.12 -12.19 -5.85
C LEU A 130 0.46 -11.69 -4.57
N LYS A 131 0.06 -10.41 -4.54
CA LYS A 131 -0.29 -9.71 -3.31
C LYS A 131 -1.45 -10.32 -2.50
N PRO A 132 -2.63 -10.62 -3.08
CA PRO A 132 -3.73 -11.21 -2.32
C PRO A 132 -3.37 -12.60 -1.80
N ASN A 133 -2.65 -13.37 -2.58
CA ASN A 133 -2.35 -14.77 -2.29
C ASN A 133 -1.26 -14.94 -1.22
N ALA A 134 -0.27 -14.05 -1.16
CA ALA A 134 0.70 -14.01 -0.07
C ALA A 134 0.01 -13.79 1.29
N SER A 135 -0.90 -12.82 1.37
CA SER A 135 -1.67 -12.54 2.58
C SER A 135 -2.58 -13.71 2.99
N THR A 136 -3.22 -14.37 2.03
CA THR A 136 -4.04 -15.58 2.26
C THR A 136 -3.19 -16.70 2.86
N MET A 137 -1.98 -16.90 2.34
CA MET A 137 -1.06 -17.92 2.87
C MET A 137 -0.60 -17.60 4.30
N VAL A 138 -0.37 -16.31 4.65
CA VAL A 138 -0.07 -15.93 6.04
C VAL A 138 -1.20 -16.34 6.97
N GLY A 139 -2.45 -16.06 6.60
CA GLY A 139 -3.62 -16.49 7.39
C GLY A 139 -3.70 -18.00 7.57
N ALA A 140 -3.36 -18.76 6.53
CA ALA A 140 -3.41 -20.22 6.55
C ALA A 140 -2.27 -20.90 7.35
N LEU A 141 -1.24 -20.16 7.76
CA LEU A 141 -0.22 -20.67 8.68
C LEU A 141 -0.75 -20.94 10.10
N TYR A 142 -1.87 -20.30 10.46
CA TYR A 142 -2.46 -20.35 11.79
C TYR A 142 -3.82 -21.03 11.77
N ASP A 143 -4.16 -21.69 12.88
CA ASP A 143 -5.53 -22.11 13.09
C ASP A 143 -6.45 -20.89 13.31
N PRO A 144 -7.76 -20.97 13.00
CA PRO A 144 -8.67 -19.82 13.13
C PRO A 144 -8.65 -19.17 14.52
N ASP A 145 -8.48 -19.98 15.57
CA ASP A 145 -8.50 -19.56 16.97
C ASP A 145 -7.08 -19.38 17.57
N ASP A 146 -6.02 -19.42 16.75
CA ASP A 146 -4.64 -19.23 17.25
C ASP A 146 -4.41 -17.77 17.62
N ALA A 147 -4.21 -17.49 18.91
CA ALA A 147 -3.96 -16.17 19.45
C ALA A 147 -2.72 -15.48 18.84
N ARG A 148 -1.79 -16.24 18.23
CA ARG A 148 -0.58 -15.69 17.57
C ARG A 148 -0.85 -15.16 16.17
N ARG A 149 -2.02 -15.40 15.59
CA ARG A 149 -2.35 -15.05 14.21
C ARG A 149 -2.19 -13.55 13.95
N ASP A 150 -2.72 -12.69 14.83
CA ASP A 150 -2.64 -11.24 14.68
C ASP A 150 -1.20 -10.72 14.80
N ALA A 151 -0.42 -11.31 15.72
CA ALA A 151 1.01 -11.01 15.84
C ALA A 151 1.79 -11.45 14.59
N GLY A 152 1.42 -12.60 13.99
CA GLY A 152 1.99 -13.06 12.73
C GLY A 152 1.75 -12.10 11.57
N PHE A 153 0.54 -11.55 11.44
CA PHE A 153 0.25 -10.50 10.47
C PHE A 153 1.02 -9.21 10.76
N SER A 154 1.21 -8.86 12.04
CA SER A 154 2.01 -7.70 12.43
C SER A 154 3.49 -7.86 12.01
N ILE A 155 4.07 -9.05 12.21
CA ILE A 155 5.43 -9.37 11.73
C ILE A 155 5.49 -9.28 10.20
N PHE A 156 4.52 -9.85 9.49
CA PHE A 156 4.44 -9.75 8.03
C PHE A 156 4.38 -8.29 7.56
N TYR A 157 3.62 -7.45 8.25
CA TYR A 157 3.54 -6.00 7.97
C TYR A 157 4.87 -5.27 8.20
N VAL A 158 5.68 -5.69 9.19
CA VAL A 158 7.04 -5.16 9.36
C VAL A 158 7.88 -5.46 8.11
N GLY A 159 7.76 -6.64 7.51
CA GLY A 159 8.45 -6.98 6.26
C GLY A 159 8.10 -6.02 5.12
N ILE A 160 6.82 -5.65 4.98
CA ILE A 160 6.36 -4.63 4.03
C ILE A 160 7.13 -3.31 4.23
N ASN A 161 7.19 -2.83 5.48
CA ASN A 161 7.82 -1.56 5.80
C ASN A 161 9.34 -1.59 5.66
N VAL A 162 10.00 -2.70 5.97
CA VAL A 162 11.45 -2.86 5.73
C VAL A 162 11.76 -2.77 4.24
N GLY A 163 11.02 -3.50 3.39
CA GLY A 163 11.16 -3.40 1.94
C GLY A 163 10.92 -1.99 1.41
N ALA A 164 9.86 -1.34 1.86
CA ALA A 164 9.51 0.03 1.48
C ALA A 164 10.51 1.08 1.98
N PHE A 165 11.14 0.87 3.13
CA PHE A 165 12.20 1.75 3.65
C PHE A 165 13.49 1.64 2.85
N VAL A 166 13.96 0.42 2.57
CA VAL A 166 15.25 0.17 1.94
C VAL A 166 15.23 0.46 0.43
N ALA A 167 14.09 0.26 -0.21
CA ALA A 167 13.95 0.37 -1.66
C ALA A 167 14.33 1.75 -2.24
N PRO A 168 13.75 2.88 -1.77
CA PRO A 168 14.13 4.19 -2.31
C PRO A 168 15.60 4.54 -2.02
N LEU A 169 16.16 4.03 -0.92
CA LEU A 169 17.57 4.27 -0.57
C LEU A 169 18.52 3.58 -1.55
N ILE A 170 18.23 2.35 -1.99
CA ILE A 170 19.08 1.59 -2.90
C ILE A 170 18.69 1.84 -4.34
N VAL A 171 17.47 1.48 -4.72
CA VAL A 171 16.95 1.57 -6.10
C VAL A 171 16.91 3.03 -6.55
N GLY A 172 16.44 3.93 -5.67
CA GLY A 172 16.39 5.36 -5.92
C GLY A 172 17.78 5.97 -6.13
N THR A 173 18.75 5.59 -5.28
CA THR A 173 20.14 6.06 -5.44
C THR A 173 20.76 5.58 -6.75
N LEU A 174 20.60 4.30 -7.08
CA LEU A 174 21.09 3.77 -8.37
C LEU A 174 20.44 4.48 -9.55
N GLY A 175 19.11 4.70 -9.50
CA GLY A 175 18.38 5.37 -10.57
C GLY A 175 18.82 6.81 -10.78
N GLN A 176 18.95 7.60 -9.71
CA GLN A 176 19.28 9.02 -9.81
C GLN A 176 20.78 9.33 -9.94
N LYS A 177 21.66 8.49 -9.37
CA LYS A 177 23.11 8.77 -9.34
C LYS A 177 23.91 8.01 -10.37
N VAL A 178 23.39 6.87 -10.86
CA VAL A 178 24.09 6.03 -11.85
C VAL A 178 23.32 6.01 -13.17
N ASN A 179 22.15 5.39 -13.20
CA ASN A 179 21.33 5.26 -14.40
C ASN A 179 19.92 4.78 -14.01
N TRP A 180 18.86 5.35 -14.63
CA TRP A 180 17.48 4.96 -14.39
C TRP A 180 17.21 3.47 -14.59
N HIS A 181 17.76 2.91 -15.66
CA HIS A 181 17.58 1.51 -16.02
C HIS A 181 18.31 0.56 -15.05
N ALA A 182 19.45 1.00 -14.47
CA ALA A 182 20.12 0.27 -13.39
C ALA A 182 19.24 0.22 -12.12
N GLY A 183 18.52 1.28 -11.81
CA GLY A 183 17.54 1.29 -10.73
C GLY A 183 16.43 0.26 -10.97
N PHE A 184 15.84 0.22 -12.16
CA PHE A 184 14.80 -0.77 -12.51
C PHE A 184 15.36 -2.20 -12.48
N ALA A 185 16.55 -2.44 -13.01
CA ALA A 185 17.22 -3.75 -12.95
C ALA A 185 17.46 -4.20 -11.50
N CYS A 186 17.90 -3.29 -10.62
CA CYS A 186 18.08 -3.58 -9.19
C CYS A 186 16.78 -4.01 -8.51
N ALA A 187 15.65 -3.36 -8.82
CA ALA A 187 14.34 -3.79 -8.34
C ALA A 187 13.99 -5.21 -8.83
N GLY A 188 14.32 -5.54 -10.09
CA GLY A 188 14.17 -6.88 -10.66
C GLY A 188 15.05 -7.92 -9.96
N VAL A 189 16.30 -7.59 -9.67
CA VAL A 189 17.22 -8.46 -8.90
C VAL A 189 16.67 -8.73 -7.51
N GLY A 190 16.15 -7.71 -6.81
CA GLY A 190 15.48 -7.88 -5.52
C GLY A 190 14.32 -8.89 -5.62
N MET A 191 13.50 -8.79 -6.67
CA MET A 191 12.41 -9.74 -6.88
C MET A 191 12.92 -11.18 -7.12
N ILE A 192 14.00 -11.34 -7.88
CA ILE A 192 14.63 -12.66 -8.09
C ILE A 192 15.11 -13.26 -6.76
N ILE A 193 15.76 -12.47 -5.89
CA ILE A 193 16.20 -12.93 -4.56
C ILE A 193 14.97 -13.40 -3.75
N GLY A 194 13.88 -12.62 -3.78
CA GLY A 194 12.62 -13.00 -3.16
C GLY A 194 12.07 -14.32 -3.69
N LEU A 195 12.11 -14.54 -5.00
CA LEU A 195 11.65 -15.78 -5.63
C LEU A 195 12.50 -16.99 -5.25
N ILE A 196 13.82 -16.85 -5.25
CA ILE A 196 14.75 -17.93 -4.88
C ILE A 196 14.44 -18.39 -3.44
N GLN A 197 14.33 -17.44 -2.50
CA GLN A 197 14.03 -17.79 -1.11
C GLN A 197 12.58 -18.34 -0.95
N TYR A 198 11.62 -17.88 -1.75
CA TYR A 198 10.26 -18.41 -1.76
C TYR A 198 10.21 -19.87 -2.20
N VAL A 199 10.89 -20.21 -3.29
CA VAL A 199 10.99 -21.58 -3.80
C VAL A 199 11.74 -22.48 -2.80
N ALA A 200 12.88 -22.01 -2.27
CA ALA A 200 13.64 -22.74 -1.24
C ALA A 200 12.84 -22.92 0.06
N GLY A 201 11.96 -21.97 0.38
CA GLY A 201 11.09 -22.01 1.54
C GLY A 201 9.81 -22.87 1.39
N LYS A 202 9.55 -23.44 0.20
CA LYS A 202 8.34 -24.23 -0.07
C LYS A 202 8.03 -25.31 0.99
N PRO A 203 8.99 -26.10 1.49
CA PRO A 203 8.71 -27.09 2.53
C PRO A 203 8.10 -26.49 3.81
N ARG A 204 8.45 -25.24 4.14
CA ARG A 204 7.91 -24.53 5.32
C ARG A 204 6.46 -24.05 5.10
N LEU A 205 6.00 -23.97 3.86
CA LEU A 205 4.66 -23.53 3.48
C LEU A 205 3.67 -24.69 3.33
N LEU A 206 4.14 -25.94 3.31
CA LEU A 206 3.28 -27.12 3.12
C LEU A 206 2.10 -27.19 4.10
N PRO A 207 2.25 -26.91 5.41
CA PRO A 207 1.12 -26.92 6.33
C PRO A 207 0.00 -25.94 5.94
N ALA A 208 0.37 -24.71 5.54
CA ALA A 208 -0.59 -23.71 5.07
C ALA A 208 -1.30 -24.16 3.79
N LEU A 209 -0.55 -24.72 2.84
CA LEU A 209 -1.11 -25.19 1.56
C LEU A 209 -2.07 -26.38 1.76
N GLN A 210 -1.77 -27.29 2.70
CA GLN A 210 -2.67 -28.39 3.05
C GLN A 210 -3.99 -27.89 3.65
N ARG A 211 -3.93 -26.89 4.53
CA ARG A 211 -5.12 -26.25 5.12
C ARG A 211 -5.99 -25.58 4.06
N LEU A 212 -5.39 -24.83 3.16
CA LEU A 212 -6.12 -24.17 2.06
C LEU A 212 -6.85 -25.20 1.19
N GLY A 213 -6.17 -26.28 0.78
CA GLY A 213 -6.79 -27.35 0.00
C GLY A 213 -7.90 -28.11 0.74
N GLN A 214 -7.86 -28.18 2.08
CA GLN A 214 -8.94 -28.75 2.89
C GLN A 214 -10.12 -27.80 2.98
N THR A 215 -9.88 -26.49 3.17
CA THR A 215 -10.94 -25.46 3.27
C THR A 215 -11.74 -25.38 1.97
N GLU A 216 -11.08 -25.43 0.82
CA GLU A 216 -11.74 -25.43 -0.49
C GLU A 216 -12.66 -26.65 -0.70
N ARG A 217 -12.23 -27.83 -0.22
CA ARG A 217 -13.02 -29.09 -0.32
C ARG A 217 -14.25 -29.10 0.60
N HIS A 218 -14.22 -28.37 1.71
CA HIS A 218 -15.29 -28.35 2.72
C HIS A 218 -16.14 -27.08 2.66
N ALA A 219 -15.85 -26.13 1.77
CA ALA A 219 -16.69 -24.95 1.57
C ALA A 219 -18.03 -25.38 0.96
N ALA A 220 -19.01 -25.63 1.83
CA ALA A 220 -20.39 -25.84 1.38
C ALA A 220 -20.87 -24.55 0.67
N PRO A 221 -21.51 -24.66 -0.51
CA PRO A 221 -22.11 -23.51 -1.14
C PRO A 221 -23.12 -22.90 -0.15
N SER A 222 -23.01 -21.60 0.10
CA SER A 222 -24.01 -20.90 0.91
C SER A 222 -25.38 -21.07 0.23
N SER A 223 -26.35 -21.61 0.95
CA SER A 223 -27.71 -21.85 0.44
C SER A 223 -28.47 -20.56 0.10
N GLU A 224 -27.98 -19.41 0.58
CA GLU A 224 -28.59 -18.10 0.32
C GLU A 224 -27.95 -17.40 -0.89
N PRO A 225 -28.78 -16.83 -1.79
CA PRO A 225 -28.29 -16.06 -2.90
C PRO A 225 -27.45 -14.87 -2.42
N TRP A 226 -26.28 -14.63 -3.03
CA TRP A 226 -25.34 -13.56 -2.65
C TRP A 226 -25.95 -12.13 -2.73
N TRP A 227 -27.05 -11.92 -3.45
CA TRP A 227 -27.74 -10.65 -3.65
C TRP A 227 -28.91 -10.40 -2.68
N ARG A 228 -29.33 -11.39 -1.87
CA ARG A 228 -30.37 -11.18 -0.86
C ARG A 228 -29.77 -10.62 0.41
N PHE A 229 -30.09 -9.39 0.72
CA PHE A 229 -29.66 -8.72 1.95
C PHE A 229 -30.84 -8.37 2.84
N THR A 230 -30.67 -8.57 4.13
CA THR A 230 -31.55 -8.03 5.14
C THR A 230 -31.40 -6.49 5.23
N ARG A 231 -32.37 -5.81 5.81
CA ARG A 231 -32.28 -4.35 6.01
C ARG A 231 -31.05 -3.93 6.82
N ALA A 232 -30.66 -4.73 7.80
CA ALA A 232 -29.46 -4.50 8.60
C ALA A 232 -28.17 -4.69 7.79
N GLU A 233 -28.10 -5.69 6.91
CA GLU A 233 -26.96 -5.91 6.02
C GLU A 233 -26.84 -4.78 4.98
N TRP A 234 -27.95 -4.33 4.40
CA TRP A 234 -27.95 -3.14 3.52
C TRP A 234 -27.40 -1.91 4.22
N GLY A 235 -27.76 -1.70 5.51
CA GLY A 235 -27.19 -0.62 6.31
C GLY A 235 -25.66 -0.72 6.43
N ARG A 236 -25.13 -1.92 6.71
CA ARG A 236 -23.68 -2.16 6.82
C ARG A 236 -22.97 -1.97 5.49
N VAL A 237 -23.53 -2.46 4.39
CA VAL A 237 -22.97 -2.27 3.03
C VAL A 237 -22.96 -0.79 2.68
N ALA A 238 -24.03 -0.04 2.99
CA ALA A 238 -24.08 1.40 2.77
C ALA A 238 -23.02 2.15 3.61
N ALA A 239 -22.78 1.73 4.87
CA ALA A 239 -21.71 2.29 5.69
C ALA A 239 -20.31 2.05 5.07
N ILE A 240 -20.05 0.84 4.56
CA ILE A 240 -18.80 0.54 3.85
C ILE A 240 -18.66 1.40 2.59
N ALA A 241 -19.71 1.54 1.79
CA ALA A 241 -19.70 2.36 0.58
C ALA A 241 -19.42 3.85 0.85
N MET A 242 -19.98 4.40 1.94
CA MET A 242 -19.65 5.76 2.35
C MET A 242 -18.20 5.89 2.77
N LEU A 243 -17.70 4.98 3.59
CA LEU A 243 -16.29 5.00 4.02
C LEU A 243 -15.33 4.79 2.84
N PHE A 244 -15.74 4.07 1.80
CA PHE A 244 -14.99 3.95 0.55
C PHE A 244 -14.72 5.33 -0.09
N VAL A 245 -15.73 6.21 -0.15
CA VAL A 245 -15.56 7.55 -0.74
C VAL A 245 -14.50 8.34 0.03
N PHE A 246 -14.58 8.38 1.37
CA PHE A 246 -13.61 9.06 2.22
C PHE A 246 -12.22 8.42 2.16
N SER A 247 -12.14 7.09 2.05
CA SER A 247 -10.90 6.37 1.82
C SER A 247 -10.26 6.75 0.48
N SER A 248 -11.05 6.90 -0.58
CA SER A 248 -10.54 7.32 -1.90
C SER A 248 -9.97 8.75 -1.86
N VAL A 249 -10.59 9.66 -1.11
CA VAL A 249 -10.07 11.02 -0.91
C VAL A 249 -8.75 10.97 -0.12
N PHE A 250 -8.70 10.17 0.96
CA PHE A 250 -7.48 9.98 1.74
C PHE A 250 -6.32 9.48 0.88
N TRP A 251 -6.53 8.38 0.16
CA TRP A 251 -5.49 7.80 -0.70
C TRP A 251 -5.14 8.71 -1.87
N GLY A 252 -6.09 9.51 -2.38
CA GLY A 252 -5.83 10.53 -3.40
C GLY A 252 -4.89 11.63 -2.94
N ALA A 253 -4.92 11.97 -1.67
CA ALA A 253 -3.96 12.89 -1.07
C ALA A 253 -2.65 12.17 -0.71
N PHE A 254 -2.71 11.05 0.00
CA PHE A 254 -1.55 10.31 0.50
C PHE A 254 -0.61 9.83 -0.63
N GLU A 255 -1.17 9.29 -1.70
CA GLU A 255 -0.43 8.73 -2.83
C GLU A 255 0.26 9.78 -3.71
N GLN A 256 0.02 11.08 -3.45
CA GLN A 256 0.80 12.16 -4.06
C GLN A 256 2.28 12.11 -3.66
N ALA A 257 2.64 11.34 -2.64
CA ALA A 257 4.02 10.98 -2.32
C ALA A 257 4.79 10.47 -3.53
N SER A 258 4.15 9.75 -4.45
CA SER A 258 4.76 9.21 -5.67
C SER A 258 4.58 10.07 -6.92
N SER A 259 3.88 11.20 -6.82
CA SER A 259 3.60 12.11 -7.94
C SER A 259 4.02 13.55 -7.61
N SER A 260 3.09 14.43 -7.26
CA SER A 260 3.38 15.86 -7.05
C SER A 260 4.42 16.13 -5.94
N LEU A 261 4.38 15.38 -4.84
CA LEU A 261 5.36 15.55 -3.77
C LEU A 261 6.74 15.02 -4.14
N ASN A 262 6.82 13.99 -5.00
CA ASN A 262 8.09 13.49 -5.51
C ASN A 262 8.74 14.50 -6.46
N LEU A 263 7.95 15.14 -7.35
CA LEU A 263 8.42 16.22 -8.20
C LEU A 263 8.85 17.46 -7.37
N PHE A 264 8.11 17.79 -6.31
CA PHE A 264 8.47 18.87 -5.40
C PHE A 264 9.79 18.58 -4.65
N ALA A 265 9.97 17.35 -4.21
CA ALA A 265 11.21 16.89 -3.57
C ALA A 265 12.41 17.00 -4.51
N ASP A 266 12.23 16.66 -5.79
CA ASP A 266 13.31 16.63 -6.76
C ASP A 266 13.68 18.03 -7.29
N ARG A 267 12.69 18.81 -7.68
CA ARG A 267 12.89 20.05 -8.41
C ARG A 267 13.00 21.30 -7.51
N LEU A 268 12.39 21.27 -6.32
CA LEU A 268 12.13 22.48 -5.53
C LEU A 268 12.64 22.39 -4.08
N THR A 269 13.22 21.26 -3.70
CA THR A 269 13.78 21.07 -2.36
C THR A 269 15.30 21.01 -2.41
N ARG A 270 15.96 21.69 -1.46
CA ARG A 270 17.40 21.61 -1.30
C ARG A 270 17.80 20.27 -0.69
N ASN A 271 18.15 19.28 -1.52
CA ASN A 271 18.47 17.92 -1.12
C ASN A 271 19.87 17.79 -0.49
N THR A 272 20.15 18.65 0.50
CA THR A 272 21.44 18.71 1.23
C THR A 272 21.18 18.95 2.70
N VAL A 273 21.77 18.12 3.57
CA VAL A 273 21.71 18.26 5.03
C VAL A 273 23.13 18.10 5.57
N PHE A 274 23.59 19.03 6.42
CA PHE A 274 24.95 19.03 6.96
C PHE A 274 26.07 18.88 5.92
N GLY A 275 25.89 19.47 4.74
CA GLY A 275 26.84 19.38 3.63
C GLY A 275 26.78 18.09 2.80
N TYR A 276 26.00 17.11 3.19
CA TYR A 276 25.79 15.88 2.45
C TYR A 276 24.61 15.99 1.50
N SER A 277 24.82 15.75 0.20
CA SER A 277 23.77 15.74 -0.84
C SER A 277 23.23 14.33 -1.06
N PHE A 278 21.91 14.16 -0.99
CA PHE A 278 21.24 12.89 -1.11
C PHE A 278 20.19 12.90 -2.23
N PRO A 279 19.84 11.72 -2.81
CA PRO A 279 18.79 11.60 -3.83
C PRO A 279 17.41 12.01 -3.31
N SER A 280 16.62 12.72 -4.11
CA SER A 280 15.25 13.13 -3.75
C SER A 280 14.34 11.94 -3.45
N THR A 281 14.58 10.79 -4.05
CA THR A 281 13.85 9.54 -3.79
C THR A 281 13.90 9.08 -2.33
N TRP A 282 14.90 9.51 -1.54
CA TRP A 282 15.03 9.11 -0.13
C TRP A 282 13.85 9.58 0.74
N TYR A 283 13.16 10.65 0.35
CA TYR A 283 11.95 11.07 1.07
C TYR A 283 10.85 10.00 1.06
N GLN A 284 10.81 9.14 0.03
CA GLN A 284 9.84 8.04 -0.03
C GLN A 284 10.04 7.00 1.09
N SER A 285 11.25 6.93 1.68
CA SER A 285 11.55 6.05 2.82
C SER A 285 11.02 6.58 4.15
N LEU A 286 10.69 7.89 4.27
CA LEU A 286 10.34 8.53 5.55
C LEU A 286 9.08 7.92 6.18
N ASN A 287 8.06 7.63 5.40
CA ASN A 287 6.84 7.00 5.91
C ASN A 287 7.16 5.66 6.60
N SER A 288 7.83 4.75 5.90
CA SER A 288 8.19 3.44 6.45
C SER A 288 9.19 3.55 7.60
N MET A 289 10.09 4.53 7.56
CA MET A 289 10.99 4.83 8.67
C MET A 289 10.19 5.21 9.94
N PHE A 290 9.24 6.12 9.84
CA PHE A 290 8.40 6.52 10.96
C PHE A 290 7.54 5.36 11.48
N MET A 291 7.03 4.50 10.59
CA MET A 291 6.32 3.27 10.97
C MET A 291 7.18 2.36 11.85
N ILE A 292 8.42 2.07 11.40
CA ILE A 292 9.34 1.16 12.08
C ILE A 292 9.86 1.76 13.38
N LEU A 293 10.19 3.07 13.40
CA LEU A 293 10.78 3.75 14.56
C LEU A 293 9.81 3.97 15.73
N GLY A 294 8.54 3.58 15.59
CA GLY A 294 7.66 3.51 16.74
C GLY A 294 6.32 4.22 16.62
N LEU A 295 6.00 4.90 15.50
CA LEU A 295 4.67 5.50 15.36
C LEU A 295 3.57 4.43 15.33
N ALA A 296 3.79 3.30 14.66
CA ALA A 296 2.79 2.23 14.61
C ALA A 296 2.49 1.63 16.00
N PRO A 297 3.48 1.15 16.76
CA PRO A 297 3.22 0.68 18.12
C PRO A 297 2.77 1.80 19.07
N GLY A 298 3.25 3.03 18.89
CA GLY A 298 2.87 4.19 19.71
C GLY A 298 1.38 4.56 19.57
N ILE A 299 0.89 4.68 18.34
CA ILE A 299 -0.53 4.95 18.09
C ILE A 299 -1.39 3.77 18.53
N GLY A 300 -0.96 2.53 18.26
CA GLY A 300 -1.63 1.33 18.76
C GLY A 300 -1.75 1.33 20.29
N TRP A 301 -0.68 1.67 21.00
CA TRP A 301 -0.68 1.81 22.45
C TRP A 301 -1.64 2.90 22.96
N VAL A 302 -1.69 4.05 22.27
CA VAL A 302 -2.65 5.13 22.59
C VAL A 302 -4.08 4.61 22.51
N TRP A 303 -4.44 3.92 21.41
CA TRP A 303 -5.80 3.36 21.27
C TRP A 303 -6.14 2.33 22.35
N VAL A 304 -5.20 1.43 22.65
CA VAL A 304 -5.40 0.44 23.73
C VAL A 304 -5.58 1.12 25.08
N ARG A 305 -4.75 2.12 25.40
CA ARG A 305 -4.84 2.86 26.68
C ARG A 305 -6.12 3.66 26.83
N MET A 306 -6.68 4.16 25.75
CA MET A 306 -7.99 4.85 25.75
C MET A 306 -9.14 3.88 26.05
N GLY A 307 -8.99 2.59 25.77
CA GLY A 307 -10.03 1.57 26.04
C GLY A 307 -11.40 1.95 25.49
N PRO A 308 -12.46 1.97 26.30
CA PRO A 308 -13.82 2.33 25.85
C PRO A 308 -13.98 3.79 25.37
N LYS A 309 -13.04 4.68 25.74
CA LYS A 309 -13.05 6.10 25.34
C LYS A 309 -12.41 6.34 23.98
N GLN A 310 -11.88 5.30 23.32
CA GLN A 310 -11.27 5.47 22.01
C GLN A 310 -12.29 5.99 20.98
N PRO A 311 -11.86 6.83 20.02
CA PRO A 311 -12.73 7.30 18.94
C PRO A 311 -13.34 6.14 18.15
N SER A 312 -14.58 6.30 17.69
CA SER A 312 -15.21 5.33 16.78
C SER A 312 -14.47 5.27 15.44
N SER A 313 -14.62 4.16 14.72
CA SER A 313 -13.95 3.96 13.43
C SER A 313 -14.14 5.11 12.44
N PRO A 314 -15.36 5.67 12.22
CA PRO A 314 -15.52 6.84 11.34
C PRO A 314 -14.76 8.09 11.83
N VAL A 315 -14.64 8.30 13.14
CA VAL A 315 -13.86 9.41 13.70
C VAL A 315 -12.37 9.21 13.48
N LYS A 316 -11.86 7.97 13.58
CA LYS A 316 -10.46 7.67 13.24
C LYS A 316 -10.17 7.93 11.77
N PHE A 317 -11.12 7.62 10.86
CA PHE A 317 -11.02 8.00 9.45
C PHE A 317 -10.95 9.51 9.25
N ALA A 318 -11.80 10.27 9.96
CA ALA A 318 -11.76 11.73 9.89
C ALA A 318 -10.43 12.29 10.42
N LEU A 319 -9.85 11.71 11.48
CA LEU A 319 -8.50 12.05 11.94
C LEU A 319 -7.45 11.75 10.87
N GLY A 320 -7.56 10.62 10.16
CA GLY A 320 -6.68 10.30 9.04
C GLY A 320 -6.69 11.38 7.96
N LEU A 321 -7.88 11.79 7.51
CA LEU A 321 -8.08 12.88 6.54
C LEU A 321 -7.54 14.21 7.07
N PHE A 322 -7.76 14.52 8.34
CA PHE A 322 -7.28 15.74 8.97
C PHE A 322 -5.75 15.81 8.97
N PHE A 323 -5.06 14.75 9.39
CA PHE A 323 -3.59 14.76 9.46
C PHE A 323 -2.94 14.81 8.08
N VAL A 324 -3.52 14.15 7.06
CA VAL A 324 -3.04 14.29 5.68
C VAL A 324 -3.27 15.72 5.18
N GLY A 325 -4.43 16.32 5.45
CA GLY A 325 -4.72 17.72 5.14
C GLY A 325 -3.76 18.67 5.83
N LEU A 326 -3.42 18.41 7.09
CA LEU A 326 -2.45 19.21 7.85
C LEU A 326 -1.04 19.13 7.24
N GLY A 327 -0.62 17.96 6.75
CA GLY A 327 0.62 17.77 6.02
C GLY A 327 0.66 18.64 4.75
N PHE A 328 -0.43 18.66 3.97
CA PHE A 328 -0.52 19.54 2.80
C PHE A 328 -0.60 21.01 3.18
N ALA A 329 -1.31 21.38 4.23
CA ALA A 329 -1.33 22.76 4.73
C ALA A 329 0.07 23.22 5.16
N LEU A 330 0.86 22.33 5.79
CA LEU A 330 2.24 22.60 6.18
C LEU A 330 3.14 22.91 4.98
N ILE A 331 2.95 22.27 3.82
CA ILE A 331 3.81 22.48 2.65
C ILE A 331 3.41 23.74 1.83
N VAL A 332 2.22 24.33 2.03
CA VAL A 332 1.76 25.52 1.29
C VAL A 332 2.71 26.73 1.43
N PRO A 333 3.18 27.10 2.63
CA PRO A 333 4.18 28.17 2.77
C PRO A 333 5.48 27.88 2.01
N ALA A 334 5.98 26.62 2.08
CA ALA A 334 7.16 26.19 1.34
C ALA A 334 6.93 26.33 -0.18
N ALA A 335 5.77 25.88 -0.68
CA ALA A 335 5.39 26.04 -2.08
C ALA A 335 5.29 27.52 -2.50
N THR A 336 4.91 28.43 -1.60
CA THR A 336 4.91 29.88 -1.87
C THR A 336 6.34 30.43 -2.00
N MET A 337 7.26 29.97 -1.16
CA MET A 337 8.69 30.35 -1.25
C MET A 337 9.31 29.89 -2.57
N THR A 338 8.93 28.72 -3.10
CA THR A 338 9.48 28.24 -4.38
C THR A 338 9.05 29.09 -5.57
N GLN A 339 7.92 29.79 -5.50
CA GLN A 339 7.52 30.75 -6.55
C GLN A 339 8.45 31.97 -6.65
N GLN A 340 9.23 32.24 -5.60
CA GLN A 340 10.26 33.29 -5.57
C GLN A 340 11.65 32.75 -5.99
N GLY A 341 11.73 31.53 -6.54
CA GLY A 341 12.99 30.88 -6.97
C GLY A 341 13.82 30.31 -5.82
N VAL A 342 13.26 30.18 -4.61
CA VAL A 342 13.98 29.65 -3.44
C VAL A 342 13.80 28.13 -3.36
N LEU A 343 14.92 27.38 -3.29
CA LEU A 343 14.89 25.97 -2.93
C LEU A 343 14.62 25.83 -1.42
N VAL A 344 13.53 25.13 -1.07
CA VAL A 344 13.08 25.01 0.32
C VAL A 344 13.86 23.96 1.12
N SER A 345 13.80 24.08 2.44
CA SER A 345 14.44 23.13 3.35
C SER A 345 13.79 21.74 3.28
N PRO A 346 14.58 20.64 3.39
CA PRO A 346 14.07 19.27 3.45
C PRO A 346 13.12 19.01 4.63
N TRP A 347 13.21 19.78 5.69
CA TRP A 347 12.38 19.61 6.89
C TRP A 347 10.88 19.82 6.65
N TRP A 348 10.50 20.57 5.60
CA TRP A 348 9.10 20.69 5.19
C TRP A 348 8.52 19.34 4.77
N LEU A 349 9.27 18.58 3.97
CA LEU A 349 8.85 17.24 3.55
C LEU A 349 8.91 16.23 4.71
N VAL A 350 9.91 16.32 5.59
CA VAL A 350 9.99 15.48 6.79
C VAL A 350 8.76 15.67 7.67
N GLY A 351 8.36 16.91 7.93
CA GLY A 351 7.14 17.23 8.69
C GLY A 351 5.87 16.74 8.00
N LEU A 352 5.76 16.92 6.67
CA LEU A 352 4.64 16.43 5.88
C LEU A 352 4.52 14.89 5.99
N TYR A 353 5.60 14.14 5.74
CA TYR A 353 5.58 12.67 5.81
C TYR A 353 5.30 12.17 7.22
N PHE A 354 5.75 12.87 8.26
CA PHE A 354 5.41 12.56 9.64
C PHE A 354 3.89 12.64 9.89
N LEU A 355 3.26 13.74 9.47
CA LEU A 355 1.82 13.94 9.59
C LEU A 355 1.02 12.94 8.75
N HIS A 356 1.48 12.67 7.53
CA HIS A 356 0.88 11.66 6.65
C HIS A 356 0.93 10.26 7.27
N THR A 357 2.04 9.90 7.92
CA THR A 357 2.17 8.60 8.60
C THR A 357 1.19 8.48 9.78
N ILE A 358 1.01 9.53 10.57
CA ILE A 358 -0.02 9.55 11.62
C ILE A 358 -1.42 9.37 11.00
N GLY A 359 -1.71 10.08 9.92
CA GLY A 359 -2.98 9.97 9.20
C GLY A 359 -3.23 8.54 8.69
N GLU A 360 -2.23 7.90 8.10
CA GLU A 360 -2.32 6.53 7.63
C GLU A 360 -2.62 5.55 8.77
N LEU A 361 -1.93 5.68 9.90
CA LEU A 361 -2.15 4.83 11.08
C LEU A 361 -3.55 5.00 11.70
N CYS A 362 -4.16 6.17 11.53
CA CYS A 362 -5.55 6.39 11.96
C CYS A 362 -6.56 5.71 11.03
N LEU A 363 -6.27 5.56 9.72
CA LEU A 363 -7.24 5.11 8.73
C LEU A 363 -7.02 3.67 8.28
N SER A 364 -5.79 3.31 7.87
CA SER A 364 -5.52 2.07 7.14
C SER A 364 -5.82 0.80 7.95
N PRO A 365 -5.31 0.61 9.18
CA PRO A 365 -5.62 -0.57 9.99
C PRO A 365 -7.10 -0.66 10.36
N VAL A 366 -7.71 0.50 10.63
CA VAL A 366 -9.11 0.61 11.06
C VAL A 366 -10.04 0.24 9.91
N GLY A 367 -9.74 0.71 8.69
CA GLY A 367 -10.58 0.44 7.51
C GLY A 367 -10.62 -1.05 7.16
N LEU A 368 -9.47 -1.69 7.14
CA LEU A 368 -9.36 -3.12 6.84
C LEU A 368 -10.14 -3.96 7.86
N SER A 369 -9.95 -3.68 9.16
CA SER A 369 -10.67 -4.35 10.25
C SER A 369 -12.18 -4.09 10.18
N LEU A 370 -12.59 -2.86 9.85
CA LEU A 370 -13.99 -2.50 9.81
C LEU A 370 -14.74 -3.18 8.67
N VAL A 371 -14.13 -3.25 7.49
CA VAL A 371 -14.72 -3.95 6.33
C VAL A 371 -14.97 -5.42 6.66
N THR A 372 -14.00 -6.11 7.29
CA THR A 372 -14.18 -7.53 7.66
C THR A 372 -15.24 -7.74 8.73
N LYS A 373 -15.45 -6.78 9.64
CA LYS A 373 -16.47 -6.86 10.70
C LYS A 373 -17.89 -6.54 10.21
N LEU A 374 -18.02 -5.60 9.27
CA LEU A 374 -19.32 -5.13 8.77
C LEU A 374 -19.85 -5.99 7.63
N ALA A 375 -18.96 -6.50 6.77
CA ALA A 375 -19.37 -7.22 5.58
C ALA A 375 -20.14 -8.51 5.92
N PRO A 376 -21.28 -8.77 5.26
CA PRO A 376 -21.94 -10.07 5.33
C PRO A 376 -20.98 -11.18 4.91
N GLN A 377 -20.96 -12.32 5.63
CA GLN A 377 -20.00 -13.40 5.44
C GLN A 377 -19.88 -13.85 3.97
N ARG A 378 -21.03 -13.94 3.26
CA ARG A 378 -21.12 -14.38 1.86
C ARG A 378 -20.46 -13.42 0.84
N ILE A 379 -20.17 -12.16 1.23
CA ILE A 379 -19.58 -11.13 0.33
C ILE A 379 -18.35 -10.45 0.93
N VAL A 380 -17.76 -10.96 2.01
CA VAL A 380 -16.57 -10.38 2.64
C VAL A 380 -15.45 -10.16 1.61
N GLY A 381 -15.18 -11.15 0.76
CA GLY A 381 -14.18 -11.03 -0.29
C GLY A 381 -14.46 -9.90 -1.27
N ALA A 382 -15.72 -9.73 -1.70
CA ALA A 382 -16.11 -8.63 -2.58
C ALA A 382 -15.98 -7.26 -1.88
N MET A 383 -16.31 -7.16 -0.60
CA MET A 383 -16.15 -5.92 0.18
C MET A 383 -14.66 -5.58 0.41
N MET A 384 -13.82 -6.58 0.59
CA MET A 384 -12.36 -6.39 0.62
C MET A 384 -11.82 -5.92 -0.73
N GLY A 385 -12.34 -6.49 -1.84
CA GLY A 385 -12.04 -6.00 -3.18
C GLY A 385 -12.45 -4.53 -3.35
N LEU A 386 -13.62 -4.14 -2.85
CA LEU A 386 -14.09 -2.75 -2.84
C LEU A 386 -13.15 -1.85 -2.03
N TRP A 387 -12.62 -2.32 -0.90
CA TRP A 387 -11.62 -1.59 -0.13
C TRP A 387 -10.35 -1.31 -0.95
N PHE A 388 -9.80 -2.31 -1.61
CA PHE A 388 -8.64 -2.11 -2.50
C PHE A 388 -8.96 -1.21 -3.70
N LEU A 389 -10.20 -1.24 -4.20
CA LEU A 389 -10.64 -0.31 -5.25
C LEU A 389 -10.65 1.15 -4.77
N SER A 390 -10.86 1.43 -3.47
CA SER A 390 -10.71 2.81 -2.94
C SER A 390 -9.28 3.31 -3.05
N ILE A 391 -8.30 2.43 -2.81
CA ILE A 391 -6.88 2.74 -2.98
C ILE A 391 -6.54 2.95 -4.46
N ALA A 392 -7.11 2.11 -5.35
CA ALA A 392 -6.96 2.25 -6.80
C ALA A 392 -7.46 3.62 -7.29
N VAL A 393 -8.66 4.01 -6.89
CA VAL A 393 -9.23 5.34 -7.21
C VAL A 393 -8.35 6.45 -6.64
N GLY A 394 -7.89 6.31 -5.40
CA GLY A 394 -6.96 7.25 -4.77
C GLY A 394 -5.67 7.43 -5.59
N ASN A 395 -5.04 6.35 -6.05
CA ASN A 395 -3.86 6.42 -6.92
C ASN A 395 -4.15 7.18 -8.23
N LYS A 396 -5.33 6.96 -8.82
CA LYS A 396 -5.72 7.72 -10.03
C LYS A 396 -5.86 9.21 -9.75
N LEU A 397 -6.49 9.59 -8.63
CA LEU A 397 -6.60 10.98 -8.20
C LEU A 397 -5.22 11.62 -7.92
N ALA A 398 -4.33 10.89 -7.26
CA ALA A 398 -2.96 11.34 -6.98
C ALA A 398 -2.15 11.57 -8.27
N GLY A 399 -2.32 10.69 -9.26
CA GLY A 399 -1.71 10.87 -10.58
C GLY A 399 -2.25 12.10 -11.32
N MET A 400 -3.56 12.36 -11.24
CA MET A 400 -4.17 13.57 -11.81
C MET A 400 -3.62 14.84 -11.14
N ALA A 401 -3.48 14.86 -9.81
CA ALA A 401 -2.88 15.97 -9.09
C ALA A 401 -1.42 16.19 -9.50
N GLY A 402 -0.63 15.11 -9.67
CA GLY A 402 0.73 15.17 -10.19
C GLY A 402 0.79 15.77 -11.60
N GLY A 403 -0.19 15.46 -12.44
CA GLY A 403 -0.30 16.04 -13.79
C GLY A 403 -0.62 17.53 -13.84
N LEU A 404 -1.02 18.12 -12.71
CA LEU A 404 -1.29 19.57 -12.59
C LEU A 404 -0.08 20.34 -12.05
N PHE A 405 1.04 19.69 -11.78
CA PHE A 405 2.21 20.25 -11.10
C PHE A 405 2.79 21.48 -11.83
N GLU A 406 2.90 21.42 -13.16
CA GLU A 406 3.39 22.56 -13.97
C GLU A 406 2.29 23.56 -14.35
N SER A 407 1.03 23.11 -14.42
CA SER A 407 -0.07 23.94 -14.92
C SER A 407 -0.76 24.79 -13.87
N LEU A 408 -0.61 24.46 -12.59
CA LEU A 408 -1.17 25.21 -11.47
C LEU A 408 -0.08 25.75 -10.53
N PRO A 409 -0.25 26.97 -9.97
CA PRO A 409 0.61 27.43 -8.89
C PRO A 409 0.58 26.44 -7.72
N LEU A 410 1.74 25.95 -7.29
CA LEU A 410 1.84 24.91 -6.27
C LEU A 410 1.14 25.21 -4.94
N PRO A 411 1.15 26.48 -4.42
CA PRO A 411 0.36 26.81 -3.25
C PRO A 411 -1.14 26.58 -3.45
N LYS A 412 -1.66 26.80 -4.66
CA LYS A 412 -3.07 26.52 -4.99
C LYS A 412 -3.33 25.03 -5.10
N LEU A 413 -2.43 24.27 -5.73
CA LEU A 413 -2.54 22.82 -5.85
C LEU A 413 -2.56 22.16 -4.47
N PHE A 414 -1.54 22.42 -3.64
CA PHE A 414 -1.45 21.82 -2.30
C PHE A 414 -2.51 22.36 -1.34
N GLY A 415 -2.86 23.64 -1.45
CA GLY A 415 -3.96 24.24 -0.69
C GLY A 415 -5.32 23.64 -1.02
N ALA A 416 -5.58 23.33 -2.30
CA ALA A 416 -6.81 22.65 -2.72
C ALA A 416 -6.88 21.22 -2.15
N VAL A 417 -5.77 20.48 -2.13
CA VAL A 417 -5.71 19.14 -1.51
C VAL A 417 -5.95 19.22 -0.01
N ALA A 418 -5.30 20.17 0.69
CA ALA A 418 -5.53 20.40 2.12
C ALA A 418 -7.00 20.73 2.41
N LEU A 419 -7.58 21.66 1.66
CA LEU A 419 -8.98 22.06 1.81
C LEU A 419 -9.93 20.86 1.56
N THR A 420 -9.72 20.10 0.50
CA THR A 420 -10.53 18.94 0.17
C THR A 420 -10.51 17.90 1.28
N THR A 421 -9.33 17.60 1.84
CA THR A 421 -9.21 16.62 2.94
C THR A 421 -9.79 17.15 4.25
N PHE A 422 -9.67 18.43 4.58
CA PHE A 422 -10.32 19.04 5.75
C PHE A 422 -11.84 19.04 5.61
N VAL A 423 -12.37 19.44 4.45
CA VAL A 423 -13.81 19.39 4.19
C VAL A 423 -14.32 17.95 4.28
N ALA A 424 -13.62 16.99 3.70
CA ALA A 424 -13.98 15.58 3.82
C ALA A 424 -13.97 15.10 5.29
N ALA A 425 -12.97 15.50 6.08
CA ALA A 425 -12.91 15.18 7.51
C ALA A 425 -14.12 15.77 8.27
N LEU A 426 -14.46 17.02 8.04
CA LEU A 426 -15.61 17.69 8.67
C LEU A 426 -16.94 17.05 8.27
N VAL A 427 -17.12 16.77 6.97
CA VAL A 427 -18.32 16.08 6.48
C VAL A 427 -18.44 14.70 7.12
N LEU A 428 -17.35 13.94 7.18
CA LEU A 428 -17.35 12.62 7.80
C LEU A 428 -17.69 12.69 9.30
N LEU A 429 -17.16 13.67 10.03
CA LEU A 429 -17.51 13.91 11.42
C LEU A 429 -19.02 14.23 11.57
N ALA A 430 -19.55 15.09 10.72
CA ALA A 430 -20.96 15.47 10.75
C ALA A 430 -21.91 14.28 10.51
N ILE A 431 -21.57 13.39 9.56
CA ILE A 431 -22.38 12.20 9.24
C ILE A 431 -22.07 10.97 10.11
N THR A 432 -21.05 11.03 10.97
CA THR A 432 -20.64 9.92 11.86
C THR A 432 -21.82 9.34 12.69
N PRO A 433 -22.72 10.14 13.29
CA PRO A 433 -23.85 9.57 14.03
C PRO A 433 -24.75 8.69 13.16
N TRP A 434 -24.94 9.07 11.90
CA TRP A 434 -25.74 8.30 10.95
C TRP A 434 -25.01 7.02 10.50
N ILE A 435 -23.72 7.11 10.15
CA ILE A 435 -22.90 5.93 9.82
C ILE A 435 -22.93 4.91 10.95
N ARG A 436 -22.78 5.35 12.21
CA ARG A 436 -22.84 4.46 13.38
C ARG A 436 -24.17 3.72 13.53
N LYS A 437 -25.28 4.37 13.19
CA LYS A 437 -26.60 3.71 13.15
C LYS A 437 -26.65 2.61 12.09
N LEU A 438 -26.11 2.88 10.90
CA LEU A 438 -26.04 1.90 9.80
C LEU A 438 -25.12 0.72 10.13
N MET A 439 -24.06 0.94 10.91
CA MET A 439 -23.14 -0.11 11.37
C MET A 439 -23.76 -1.08 12.38
N GLY A 440 -24.94 -0.77 12.94
CA GLY A 440 -25.65 -1.69 13.84
C GLY A 440 -24.93 -1.98 15.15
N GLY A 441 -24.18 -1.01 15.72
CA GLY A 441 -23.45 -1.16 16.98
C GLY A 441 -22.03 -1.70 16.87
N VAL A 442 -21.55 -2.06 15.68
CA VAL A 442 -20.15 -2.41 15.45
C VAL A 442 -19.28 -1.15 15.64
N ARG A 443 -18.21 -1.25 16.42
CA ARG A 443 -17.28 -0.16 16.74
C ARG A 443 -15.93 -0.32 16.06
#